data_74d9d3dc91af442a5de52ba1a0d33181
#
_entry.id   74d9d3dc91af442a5de52ba1a0d33181
#
_cell.length_a   1.000
_cell.length_b   1.000
_cell.length_c   1.000
_cell.angle_alpha   90.00
_cell.angle_beta   90.00
_cell.angle_gamma   90.00
#
_symmetry.space_group_name_H-M   'P 1'
#
loop_
_entity.id
_entity.type
_entity.pdbx_description
1 polymer ?
#
loop_
_entity_poly.entity_id
_entity_poly.type
_entity_poly.pdbx_seq_one_letter_code
_entity_poly.pdbx_strand_id
1 'polypeptide(L)'
;RKLTGKTNDATKQEVNPINHQEKTFKQKLMLFLRGNLFIPDPRVTWVRPSVRFLKKYLKEHPVDAIVSTGPPQSMHLIARKLAAATGLPWVADFRDPWTRMFYFKHLCLCGWAKKKHQRLEQQVLDDATVVVAVSPLVQEDFQTMTDTPVELITNGFDEDDFDQVVEPDGYFNITH
;
A
#
# COMPACT_ATOMS: atom_id res chain seq x y z
N ARG A 1 17.23 3.01 -57.37
CA ARG A 1 17.40 1.95 -56.33
C ARG A 1 16.41 2.25 -55.19
N LYS A 2 15.26 1.57 -55.22
CA LYS A 2 14.20 1.71 -54.20
C LYS A 2 14.62 0.93 -52.98
N LEU A 3 14.73 1.59 -51.85
CA LEU A 3 14.83 0.95 -50.52
C LEU A 3 13.43 0.93 -49.90
N THR A 4 12.83 -0.24 -49.89
CA THR A 4 11.60 -0.53 -49.17
C THR A 4 11.93 -0.68 -47.69
N GLY A 5 11.62 0.34 -46.89
CA GLY A 5 11.63 0.25 -45.43
C GLY A 5 10.39 -0.52 -44.95
N LYS A 6 10.60 -1.70 -44.38
CA LYS A 6 9.59 -2.39 -43.58
C LYS A 6 9.41 -1.62 -42.28
N THR A 7 8.30 -0.94 -42.14
CA THR A 7 7.84 -0.44 -40.84
C THR A 7 7.36 -1.64 -40.02
N ASN A 8 8.05 -1.90 -38.93
CA ASN A 8 7.61 -2.87 -37.92
C ASN A 8 6.35 -2.34 -37.23
N ASP A 9 5.24 -2.95 -37.56
CA ASP A 9 3.98 -2.85 -36.83
C ASP A 9 4.14 -3.66 -35.52
N ALA A 10 4.69 -3.03 -34.51
CA ALA A 10 4.73 -3.60 -33.16
C ALA A 10 4.11 -2.59 -32.21
N THR A 11 3.10 -3.08 -31.52
CA THR A 11 2.45 -2.50 -30.35
C THR A 11 1.29 -1.52 -30.58
N LYS A 12 0.23 -1.98 -31.22
CA LYS A 12 -1.10 -1.67 -30.70
C LYS A 12 -1.39 -2.63 -29.54
N GLN A 13 -0.92 -2.32 -28.36
CA GLN A 13 -1.57 -2.83 -27.16
C GLN A 13 -2.93 -2.13 -27.09
N GLU A 14 -3.96 -2.83 -27.52
CA GLU A 14 -5.32 -2.48 -27.19
C GLU A 14 -5.41 -2.38 -25.67
N VAL A 15 -5.54 -1.16 -25.18
CA VAL A 15 -5.98 -0.90 -23.81
C VAL A 15 -7.38 -1.49 -23.73
N ASN A 16 -7.48 -2.73 -23.26
CA ASN A 16 -8.75 -3.38 -23.01
C ASN A 16 -9.55 -2.47 -22.08
N PRO A 17 -10.72 -1.96 -22.52
CA PRO A 17 -11.62 -1.29 -21.60
C PRO A 17 -11.90 -2.28 -20.47
N ILE A 18 -11.97 -1.77 -19.25
CA ILE A 18 -12.25 -2.52 -18.01
C ILE A 18 -13.44 -3.44 -18.29
N ASN A 19 -13.14 -4.66 -18.69
CA ASN A 19 -14.13 -5.64 -19.07
C ASN A 19 -14.77 -6.07 -17.75
N HIS A 20 -16.00 -5.65 -17.50
CA HIS A 20 -16.88 -6.15 -16.44
C HIS A 20 -17.29 -7.59 -16.77
N GLN A 21 -16.28 -8.47 -17.00
CA GLN A 21 -16.54 -9.90 -17.05
C GLN A 21 -17.07 -10.32 -15.68
N GLU A 22 -18.28 -10.82 -15.65
CA GLU A 22 -18.84 -11.43 -14.44
C GLU A 22 -17.87 -12.47 -13.90
N LYS A 23 -17.31 -12.19 -12.73
CA LYS A 23 -16.34 -13.10 -12.10
C LYS A 23 -16.97 -14.48 -11.92
N THR A 24 -16.34 -15.49 -12.47
CA THR A 24 -16.75 -16.89 -12.31
C THR A 24 -16.86 -17.22 -10.81
N PHE A 25 -17.77 -18.15 -10.44
CA PHE A 25 -17.96 -18.58 -9.06
C PHE A 25 -16.63 -18.95 -8.36
N LYS A 26 -15.73 -19.64 -9.05
CA LYS A 26 -14.38 -19.95 -8.54
C LYS A 26 -13.57 -18.71 -8.21
N GLN A 27 -13.62 -17.67 -9.06
CA GLN A 27 -12.92 -16.40 -8.81
C GLN A 27 -13.54 -15.65 -7.62
N LYS A 28 -14.86 -15.64 -7.48
CA LYS A 28 -15.54 -15.05 -6.30
C LYS A 28 -15.16 -15.80 -5.02
N LEU A 29 -15.13 -17.12 -5.04
CA LEU A 29 -14.71 -17.94 -3.90
C LEU A 29 -13.24 -17.67 -3.54
N MET A 30 -12.33 -17.65 -4.52
CA MET A 30 -10.92 -17.35 -4.27
C MET A 30 -10.70 -15.94 -3.67
N LEU A 31 -11.42 -14.94 -4.17
CA LEU A 31 -11.38 -13.58 -3.61
C LEU A 31 -11.91 -13.55 -2.17
N PHE A 32 -13.00 -14.26 -1.91
CA PHE A 32 -13.56 -14.39 -0.58
C PHE A 32 -12.56 -15.05 0.39
N LEU A 33 -11.99 -16.19 0.01
CA LEU A 33 -11.00 -16.88 0.83
C LEU A 33 -9.76 -16.01 1.08
N ARG A 34 -9.25 -15.37 0.03
CA ARG A 34 -8.08 -14.48 0.13
C ARG A 34 -8.33 -13.30 1.05
N GLY A 35 -9.47 -12.63 0.93
CA GLY A 35 -9.80 -11.46 1.73
C GLY A 35 -10.12 -11.80 3.19
N ASN A 36 -10.66 -12.98 3.48
CA ASN A 36 -11.12 -13.33 4.82
C ASN A 36 -10.13 -14.18 5.63
N LEU A 37 -9.26 -14.95 4.99
CA LEU A 37 -8.28 -15.79 5.69
C LEU A 37 -6.92 -15.11 5.84
N PHE A 38 -6.50 -14.34 4.84
CA PHE A 38 -5.18 -13.66 4.82
C PHE A 38 -5.33 -12.19 5.20
N ILE A 39 -5.50 -11.92 6.49
CA ILE A 39 -5.68 -10.56 7.02
C ILE A 39 -4.38 -10.12 7.72
N PRO A 40 -3.83 -8.96 7.35
CA PRO A 40 -4.37 -7.89 6.47
C PRO A 40 -4.18 -8.14 4.97
N ASP A 41 -3.25 -8.98 4.58
CA ASP A 41 -2.87 -9.28 3.21
C ASP A 41 -2.19 -10.65 3.12
N PRO A 42 -1.91 -11.20 1.91
CA PRO A 42 -1.29 -12.52 1.75
C PRO A 42 0.09 -12.68 2.39
N ARG A 43 0.79 -11.58 2.70
CA ARG A 43 2.11 -11.62 3.36
C ARG A 43 2.02 -11.75 4.88
N VAL A 44 0.83 -11.85 5.45
CA VAL A 44 0.63 -12.07 6.90
C VAL A 44 1.41 -13.29 7.43
N THR A 45 1.63 -14.30 6.59
CA THR A 45 2.44 -15.47 6.92
C THR A 45 3.91 -15.14 7.20
N TRP A 46 4.41 -14.02 6.67
CA TRP A 46 5.78 -13.55 6.89
C TRP A 46 5.97 -12.91 8.27
N VAL A 47 4.90 -12.45 8.91
CA VAL A 47 5.00 -11.68 10.15
C VAL A 47 5.77 -12.45 11.23
N ARG A 48 5.40 -13.71 11.50
CA ARG A 48 6.08 -14.50 12.55
C ARG A 48 7.55 -14.81 12.25
N PRO A 49 7.90 -15.35 11.06
CA PRO A 49 9.30 -15.65 10.74
C PRO A 49 10.15 -14.38 10.66
N SER A 50 9.65 -13.29 10.07
CA SER A 50 10.39 -12.02 9.98
C SER A 50 10.68 -11.44 11.36
N VAL A 51 9.69 -11.40 12.26
CA VAL A 51 9.90 -10.92 13.64
C VAL A 51 10.95 -11.75 14.36
N ARG A 52 10.92 -13.09 14.21
CA ARG A 52 11.91 -13.97 14.83
C ARG A 52 13.31 -13.71 14.31
N PHE A 53 13.46 -13.59 13.00
CA PHE A 53 14.73 -13.30 12.36
C PHE A 53 15.27 -11.92 12.76
N LEU A 54 14.46 -10.88 12.62
CA LEU A 54 14.86 -9.50 12.90
C LEU A 54 15.17 -9.25 14.38
N LYS A 55 14.47 -9.90 15.29
CA LYS A 55 14.82 -9.84 16.74
C LYS A 55 16.23 -10.37 17.02
N LYS A 56 16.67 -11.41 16.30
CA LYS A 56 18.04 -11.90 16.41
C LYS A 56 19.02 -10.95 15.74
N TYR A 57 18.70 -10.51 14.54
CA TYR A 57 19.55 -9.61 13.74
C TYR A 57 19.82 -8.27 14.46
N LEU A 58 18.81 -7.65 15.07
CA LEU A 58 18.94 -6.39 15.80
C LEU A 58 19.79 -6.48 17.06
N LYS A 59 20.03 -7.67 17.61
CA LYS A 59 21.00 -7.85 18.73
C LYS A 59 22.45 -7.71 18.27
N GLU A 60 22.72 -8.10 17.03
CA GLU A 60 24.04 -8.05 16.42
C GLU A 60 24.26 -6.73 15.65
N HIS A 61 23.17 -6.11 15.20
CA HIS A 61 23.16 -4.88 14.42
C HIS A 61 22.15 -3.89 15.05
N PRO A 62 22.54 -3.19 16.11
CA PRO A 62 21.66 -2.23 16.76
C PRO A 62 21.30 -1.07 15.83
N VAL A 63 20.06 -0.58 15.95
CA VAL A 63 19.52 0.57 15.21
C VAL A 63 18.84 1.51 16.20
N ASP A 64 18.66 2.77 15.81
CA ASP A 64 18.04 3.80 16.64
C ASP A 64 16.52 3.85 16.51
N ALA A 65 15.99 3.39 15.37
CA ALA A 65 14.56 3.40 15.09
C ALA A 65 14.16 2.30 14.09
N ILE A 66 12.87 2.02 14.06
CA ILE A 66 12.24 1.13 13.07
C ILE A 66 11.36 1.98 12.17
N VAL A 67 11.45 1.77 10.87
CA VAL A 67 10.52 2.36 9.88
C VAL A 67 9.82 1.23 9.13
N SER A 68 8.52 1.33 8.98
CA SER A 68 7.76 0.42 8.13
C SER A 68 6.89 1.20 7.17
N THR A 69 6.82 0.77 5.92
CA THR A 69 5.96 1.37 4.90
C THR A 69 4.90 0.37 4.42
N GLY A 70 3.71 0.84 4.19
CA GLY A 70 2.59 0.05 3.68
C GLY A 70 1.83 0.74 2.53
N PRO A 71 1.24 -0.02 1.63
CA PRO A 71 1.07 -1.47 1.56
C PRO A 71 2.36 -2.23 1.20
N PRO A 72 2.51 -3.52 1.61
CA PRO A 72 1.51 -4.36 2.27
C PRO A 72 1.41 -4.08 3.77
N GLN A 73 0.20 -4.11 4.32
CA GLN A 73 -0.07 -3.73 5.70
C GLN A 73 0.54 -4.71 6.73
N SER A 74 0.85 -5.94 6.32
CA SER A 74 1.59 -6.89 7.14
C SER A 74 2.99 -6.40 7.53
N MET A 75 3.59 -5.45 6.81
CA MET A 75 4.88 -4.83 7.17
C MET A 75 4.75 -4.05 8.48
N HIS A 76 3.65 -3.30 8.65
CA HIS A 76 3.37 -2.62 9.91
C HIS A 76 3.20 -3.60 11.08
N LEU A 77 2.61 -4.78 10.84
CA LEU A 77 2.48 -5.80 11.88
C LEU A 77 3.83 -6.41 12.30
N ILE A 78 4.79 -6.48 11.38
CA ILE A 78 6.17 -6.88 11.70
C ILE A 78 6.82 -5.81 12.58
N ALA A 79 6.81 -4.55 12.14
CA ALA A 79 7.42 -3.43 12.84
C ALA A 79 6.81 -3.24 14.23
N ARG A 80 5.48 -3.27 14.35
CA ARG A 80 4.76 -3.21 15.62
C ARG A 80 5.25 -4.24 16.63
N LYS A 81 5.40 -5.51 16.20
CA LYS A 81 5.89 -6.59 17.07
C LYS A 81 7.37 -6.44 17.42
N LEU A 82 8.18 -5.86 16.53
CA LEU A 82 9.57 -5.56 16.79
C LEU A 82 9.71 -4.40 17.79
N ALA A 83 9.00 -3.29 17.57
CA ALA A 83 8.98 -2.14 18.46
C ALA A 83 8.58 -2.55 19.88
N ALA A 84 7.49 -3.30 20.02
CA ALA A 84 7.04 -3.84 21.32
C ALA A 84 8.06 -4.79 21.96
N ALA A 85 8.90 -5.47 21.19
CA ALA A 85 9.88 -6.43 21.73
C ALA A 85 11.25 -5.82 22.00
N THR A 86 11.57 -4.67 21.44
CA THR A 86 12.89 -4.01 21.53
C THR A 86 12.84 -2.68 22.29
N GLY A 87 11.65 -2.08 22.39
CA GLY A 87 11.48 -0.73 22.94
C GLY A 87 11.94 0.39 22.01
N LEU A 88 12.29 0.06 20.76
CA LEU A 88 12.72 1.05 19.77
C LEU A 88 11.55 1.90 19.29
N PRO A 89 11.77 3.21 19.03
CA PRO A 89 10.77 4.06 18.39
C PRO A 89 10.46 3.53 16.99
N TRP A 90 9.18 3.67 16.61
CA TRP A 90 8.69 3.14 15.36
C TRP A 90 7.89 4.18 14.57
N VAL A 91 8.28 4.39 13.32
CA VAL A 91 7.57 5.21 12.33
C VAL A 91 6.76 4.31 11.41
N ALA A 92 5.45 4.53 11.36
CA ALA A 92 4.53 3.82 10.48
C ALA A 92 4.17 4.72 9.28
N ASP A 93 4.79 4.44 8.12
CA ASP A 93 4.58 5.19 6.87
C ASP A 93 3.44 4.58 6.05
N PHE A 94 2.30 5.28 6.00
CA PHE A 94 1.12 4.90 5.24
C PHE A 94 1.10 5.63 3.90
N ARG A 95 1.56 4.97 2.86
CA ARG A 95 1.44 5.48 1.48
C ARG A 95 0.01 5.40 0.95
N ASP A 96 -0.81 4.59 1.59
CA ASP A 96 -2.24 4.44 1.32
C ASP A 96 -2.98 4.20 2.63
N PRO A 97 -4.20 4.76 2.83
CA PRO A 97 -5.03 4.42 3.96
C PRO A 97 -5.45 2.94 3.88
N TRP A 98 -5.56 2.26 5.02
CA TRP A 98 -5.82 0.82 5.04
C TRP A 98 -7.31 0.49 4.80
N THR A 99 -8.17 0.75 5.79
CA THR A 99 -9.58 0.38 5.69
C THR A 99 -10.45 1.45 5.03
N ARG A 100 -9.90 2.65 4.83
CA ARG A 100 -10.57 3.78 4.19
C ARG A 100 -10.31 3.88 2.68
N MET A 101 -9.54 2.96 2.10
CA MET A 101 -9.36 2.87 0.65
C MET A 101 -10.68 2.61 -0.05
N PHE A 102 -10.90 3.29 -1.17
CA PHE A 102 -12.15 3.17 -1.95
C PHE A 102 -12.48 1.73 -2.34
N TYR A 103 -11.47 0.91 -2.65
CA TYR A 103 -11.65 -0.49 -3.03
C TYR A 103 -11.93 -1.42 -1.85
N PHE A 104 -11.71 -0.99 -0.61
CA PHE A 104 -11.96 -1.81 0.58
C PHE A 104 -13.42 -2.27 0.66
N LYS A 105 -14.35 -1.43 0.19
CA LYS A 105 -15.77 -1.76 0.09
C LYS A 105 -16.08 -2.87 -0.90
N HIS A 106 -15.22 -3.06 -1.90
CA HIS A 106 -15.37 -4.06 -2.96
C HIS A 106 -14.67 -5.39 -2.64
N LEU A 107 -13.92 -5.45 -1.55
CA LEU A 107 -13.42 -6.71 -1.01
C LEU A 107 -14.60 -7.46 -0.39
N CYS A 108 -14.85 -8.69 -0.83
CA CYS A 108 -15.93 -9.54 -0.31
C CYS A 108 -15.65 -9.99 1.15
N LEU A 109 -15.49 -9.04 2.08
CA LEU A 109 -15.15 -9.29 3.47
C LEU A 109 -16.42 -9.60 4.28
N CYS A 110 -16.37 -10.68 5.07
CA CYS A 110 -17.37 -10.92 6.10
C CYS A 110 -17.22 -9.91 7.27
N GLY A 111 -18.26 -9.77 8.08
CA GLY A 111 -18.28 -8.80 9.18
C GLY A 111 -17.10 -8.97 10.16
N TRP A 112 -16.72 -10.21 10.47
CA TRP A 112 -15.57 -10.49 11.31
C TRP A 112 -14.24 -10.03 10.68
N ALA A 113 -14.02 -10.34 9.41
CA ALA A 113 -12.80 -9.94 8.70
C ALA A 113 -12.67 -8.42 8.64
N LYS A 114 -13.78 -7.71 8.34
CA LYS A 114 -13.82 -6.26 8.33
C LYS A 114 -13.44 -5.66 9.69
N LYS A 115 -14.05 -6.17 10.78
CA LYS A 115 -13.71 -5.74 12.14
C LYS A 115 -12.25 -6.04 12.50
N LYS A 116 -11.71 -7.17 12.01
CA LYS A 116 -10.30 -7.52 12.25
C LYS A 116 -9.35 -6.56 11.54
N HIS A 117 -9.62 -6.17 10.29
CA HIS A 117 -8.85 -5.14 9.60
C HIS A 117 -8.86 -3.83 10.37
N GLN A 118 -10.04 -3.33 10.73
CA GLN A 118 -10.20 -2.08 11.48
C GLN A 118 -9.43 -2.11 12.82
N ARG A 119 -9.53 -3.23 13.55
CA ARG A 119 -8.79 -3.40 14.79
C ARG A 119 -7.27 -3.40 14.59
N LEU A 120 -6.78 -4.04 13.53
CA LEU A 120 -5.35 -4.08 13.24
C LEU A 120 -4.82 -2.72 12.82
N GLU A 121 -5.56 -1.98 12.00
CA GLU A 121 -5.24 -0.62 11.63
C GLU A 121 -5.16 0.28 12.86
N GLN A 122 -6.19 0.26 13.71
CA GLN A 122 -6.21 1.01 14.96
C GLN A 122 -4.99 0.70 15.84
N GLN A 123 -4.66 -0.57 15.99
CA GLN A 123 -3.48 -0.98 16.78
C GLN A 123 -2.15 -0.52 16.18
N VAL A 124 -2.06 -0.38 14.87
CA VAL A 124 -0.88 0.18 14.19
C VAL A 124 -0.77 1.67 14.45
N LEU A 125 -1.88 2.39 14.32
CA LEU A 125 -1.94 3.83 14.58
C LEU A 125 -1.60 4.16 16.03
N ASP A 126 -2.16 3.41 17.01
CA ASP A 126 -1.99 3.69 18.44
C ASP A 126 -0.61 3.28 18.98
N ASP A 127 0.01 2.23 18.43
CA ASP A 127 1.28 1.70 18.93
C ASP A 127 2.51 2.30 18.23
N ALA A 128 2.34 3.05 17.14
CA ALA A 128 3.43 3.75 16.47
C ALA A 128 3.91 4.95 17.33
N THR A 129 5.19 5.28 17.23
CA THR A 129 5.72 6.52 17.82
C THR A 129 5.29 7.73 17.00
N VAL A 130 5.28 7.57 15.67
CA VAL A 130 4.82 8.56 14.68
C VAL A 130 4.18 7.82 13.52
N VAL A 131 3.08 8.34 13.03
CA VAL A 131 2.41 7.91 11.81
C VAL A 131 2.74 8.93 10.71
N VAL A 132 3.08 8.46 9.52
CA VAL A 132 3.27 9.30 8.34
C VAL A 132 2.13 9.08 7.37
N ALA A 133 1.49 10.16 6.93
CA ALA A 133 0.43 10.18 5.94
C ALA A 133 0.91 10.84 4.65
N VAL A 134 0.46 10.33 3.50
CA VAL A 134 0.92 10.77 2.17
C VAL A 134 0.14 11.98 1.65
N SER A 135 -1.02 12.28 2.21
CA SER A 135 -1.84 13.41 1.78
C SER A 135 -2.55 14.06 2.97
N PRO A 136 -2.94 15.37 2.84
CA PRO A 136 -3.66 16.08 3.91
C PRO A 136 -4.93 15.36 4.34
N LEU A 137 -5.71 14.84 3.40
CA LEU A 137 -6.96 14.12 3.70
C LEU A 137 -6.72 12.86 4.54
N VAL A 138 -5.66 12.10 4.23
CA VAL A 138 -5.30 10.90 5.01
C VAL A 138 -4.79 11.31 6.40
N GLN A 139 -4.04 12.41 6.49
CA GLN A 139 -3.58 12.95 7.76
C GLN A 139 -4.76 13.33 8.66
N GLU A 140 -5.70 14.12 8.17
CA GLU A 140 -6.93 14.49 8.89
C GLU A 140 -7.71 13.27 9.36
N ASP A 141 -7.89 12.29 8.46
CA ASP A 141 -8.55 11.03 8.79
C ASP A 141 -7.88 10.31 9.96
N PHE A 142 -6.55 10.16 9.93
CA PHE A 142 -5.83 9.47 10.99
C PHE A 142 -5.82 10.24 12.31
N GLN A 143 -5.74 11.57 12.27
CA GLN A 143 -5.85 12.43 13.46
C GLN A 143 -7.21 12.28 14.17
N THR A 144 -8.25 11.86 13.48
CA THR A 144 -9.53 11.52 14.10
C THR A 144 -9.56 10.14 14.74
N MET A 145 -8.56 9.28 14.42
CA MET A 145 -8.54 7.88 14.84
C MET A 145 -7.57 7.61 15.99
N THR A 146 -6.53 8.42 16.16
CA THR A 146 -5.50 8.18 17.17
C THR A 146 -4.96 9.48 17.75
N ASP A 147 -4.45 9.43 18.99
CA ASP A 147 -3.71 10.51 19.63
C ASP A 147 -2.22 10.50 19.27
N THR A 148 -1.75 9.49 18.54
CA THR A 148 -0.37 9.40 18.03
C THR A 148 -0.11 10.56 17.07
N PRO A 149 1.08 11.23 17.11
CA PRO A 149 1.44 12.25 16.14
C PRO A 149 1.35 11.73 14.71
N VAL A 150 0.64 12.46 13.83
CA VAL A 150 0.48 12.14 12.42
C VAL A 150 1.12 13.25 11.58
N GLU A 151 2.23 12.90 10.95
CA GLU A 151 3.01 13.82 10.12
C GLU A 151 2.65 13.66 8.64
N LEU A 152 2.68 14.78 7.90
CA LEU A 152 2.43 14.80 6.47
C LEU A 152 3.75 14.75 5.71
N ILE A 153 3.99 13.66 4.98
CA ILE A 153 5.12 13.54 4.04
C ILE A 153 4.53 13.04 2.71
N THR A 154 4.39 13.95 1.75
CA THR A 154 3.84 13.63 0.43
C THR A 154 4.83 12.83 -0.40
N ASN A 155 4.31 12.11 -1.41
CA ASN A 155 5.17 11.50 -2.42
C ASN A 155 5.97 12.58 -3.15
N GLY A 156 7.25 12.30 -3.37
CA GLY A 156 8.09 13.12 -4.24
C GLY A 156 7.84 12.82 -5.71
N PHE A 157 8.39 13.65 -6.57
CA PHE A 157 8.48 13.45 -8.01
C PHE A 157 9.91 13.81 -8.47
N ASP A 158 10.31 13.27 -9.59
CA ASP A 158 11.58 13.61 -10.22
C ASP A 158 11.37 14.78 -11.19
N GLU A 159 12.08 15.87 -10.98
CA GLU A 159 11.95 17.06 -11.82
C GLU A 159 12.41 16.78 -13.26
N ASP A 160 13.38 15.90 -13.44
CA ASP A 160 13.90 15.49 -14.76
C ASP A 160 12.85 14.78 -15.61
N ASP A 161 11.82 14.17 -15.00
CA ASP A 161 10.69 13.57 -15.69
C ASP A 161 9.79 14.60 -16.39
N PHE A 162 9.89 15.89 -16.04
CA PHE A 162 9.05 16.99 -16.55
C PHE A 162 9.80 17.97 -17.48
N ASP A 163 11.04 17.70 -17.83
CA ASP A 163 11.86 18.56 -18.69
C ASP A 163 11.38 18.64 -20.15
N GLN A 164 10.40 17.85 -20.55
CA GLN A 164 9.81 17.91 -21.87
C GLN A 164 8.69 18.95 -21.94
N VAL A 165 8.98 20.09 -22.57
CA VAL A 165 7.93 21.04 -22.93
C VAL A 165 7.07 20.39 -24.02
N VAL A 166 5.86 20.00 -23.66
CA VAL A 166 4.87 19.51 -24.64
C VAL A 166 4.19 20.73 -25.25
N GLU A 167 4.44 20.96 -26.55
CA GLU A 167 3.73 22.00 -27.30
C GLU A 167 2.23 21.66 -27.36
N PRO A 168 1.34 22.65 -27.16
CA PRO A 168 -0.10 22.44 -27.25
C PRO A 168 -0.48 21.98 -28.67
N ASP A 169 -1.16 20.83 -28.78
CA ASP A 169 -1.65 20.28 -30.03
C ASP A 169 -3.02 20.83 -30.48
N GLY A 170 -3.55 21.79 -29.75
CA GLY A 170 -4.85 22.41 -30.01
C GLY A 170 -6.06 21.61 -29.51
N TYR A 171 -5.82 20.49 -28.83
CA TYR A 171 -6.86 19.67 -28.24
C TYR A 171 -6.87 19.77 -26.71
N PHE A 172 -8.05 19.57 -26.11
CA PHE A 172 -8.15 19.38 -24.66
C PHE A 172 -7.97 17.90 -24.36
N ASN A 173 -6.77 17.53 -23.92
CA ASN A 173 -6.42 16.15 -23.61
C ASN A 173 -6.76 15.83 -22.16
N ILE A 174 -7.54 14.76 -21.95
CA ILE A 174 -7.79 14.18 -20.62
C ILE A 174 -7.02 12.87 -20.55
N THR A 175 -6.00 12.83 -19.71
CA THR A 175 -5.24 11.61 -19.41
C THR A 175 -5.71 11.04 -18.06
N HIS A 176 -5.89 9.72 -18.04
CA HIS A 176 -6.33 8.99 -16.85
C HIS A 176 -5.36 7.85 -16.58
#